data_1fc482e08d84174ace81b002a24cc312
#
_entry.id   1fc482e08d84174ace81b002a24cc312
#
_cell.length_a   1.000
_cell.length_b   1.000
_cell.length_c   1.000
_cell.angle_alpha   90.00
_cell.angle_beta   90.00
_cell.angle_gamma   90.00
#
_symmetry.space_group_name_H-M   'P 1'
#
loop_
_entity.id
_entity.type
_entity.pdbx_description
1 polymer ?
#
loop_
_entity_poly.entity_id
_entity_poly.type
_entity_poly.pdbx_seq_one_letter_code
_entity_poly.pdbx_strand_id
1 'polypeptide(L)'
;PMLFRPLDHGADIVVYSTTKFIGGHGTSIGGAVIDGGRFDWSQQPERWPQFTRPDPSYHGVVFREAVGDACYIVTCRTHWLRDMGGAMSPMNAFLFLQGVETLHLRMPRHCENAQRVAEFLEAHPQVVWVNYPGLASHPGHELAKRYFPKGCGAILGFGVRGGRAAARRFIESVRLASHLANIGDAKTLVIHPASTTHSQ
;
A
#
# COMPACT_ATOMS: atom_id res chain seq x y z
N PRO A 1 -6.72 4.31 -3.50
CA PRO A 1 -8.06 4.49 -4.05
C PRO A 1 -8.08 5.01 -5.50
N MET A 2 -6.96 5.53 -6.03
CA MET A 2 -6.89 6.03 -7.42
C MET A 2 -7.10 4.92 -8.46
N LEU A 3 -6.43 3.78 -8.27
CA LEU A 3 -6.47 2.64 -9.19
C LEU A 3 -7.55 1.63 -8.79
N PHE A 4 -7.71 1.38 -7.49
CA PHE A 4 -8.60 0.39 -6.93
C PHE A 4 -9.20 0.87 -5.60
N ARG A 5 -10.47 0.57 -5.37
CA ARG A 5 -11.20 0.93 -4.16
C ARG A 5 -11.70 -0.34 -3.45
N PRO A 6 -10.93 -0.87 -2.48
CA PRO A 6 -11.26 -2.14 -1.84
C PRO A 6 -12.64 -2.19 -1.19
N LEU A 7 -13.12 -1.06 -0.65
CA LEU A 7 -14.46 -0.96 -0.07
C LEU A 7 -15.59 -1.26 -1.09
N ASP A 8 -15.39 -0.95 -2.37
CA ASP A 8 -16.37 -1.24 -3.42
C ASP A 8 -16.38 -2.74 -3.81
N HIS A 9 -15.40 -3.49 -3.30
CA HIS A 9 -15.23 -4.92 -3.54
C HIS A 9 -15.36 -5.79 -2.27
N GLY A 10 -16.04 -5.28 -1.25
CA GLY A 10 -16.40 -6.04 -0.06
C GLY A 10 -15.39 -5.99 1.09
N ALA A 11 -14.35 -5.18 1.01
CA ALA A 11 -13.51 -4.92 2.17
C ALA A 11 -14.26 -4.04 3.18
N ASP A 12 -14.20 -4.39 4.46
CA ASP A 12 -14.82 -3.60 5.53
C ASP A 12 -13.88 -2.50 6.03
N ILE A 13 -12.59 -2.80 6.08
CA ILE A 13 -11.54 -1.90 6.57
C ILE A 13 -10.41 -1.86 5.56
N VAL A 14 -9.89 -0.67 5.29
CA VAL A 14 -8.70 -0.46 4.46
C VAL A 14 -7.60 0.21 5.26
N VAL A 15 -6.41 -0.37 5.23
CA VAL A 15 -5.22 0.18 5.89
C VAL A 15 -4.22 0.63 4.83
N TYR A 16 -3.84 1.90 4.88
CA TYR A 16 -2.83 2.48 4.00
C TYR A 16 -1.53 2.78 4.72
N SER A 17 -0.41 2.43 4.12
CA SER A 17 0.86 3.09 4.43
C SER A 17 0.91 4.43 3.69
N THR A 18 0.71 5.53 4.40
CA THR A 18 0.84 6.88 3.82
C THR A 18 2.30 7.20 3.46
N THR A 19 3.25 6.47 4.06
CA THR A 19 4.69 6.48 3.73
C THR A 19 4.98 6.26 2.24
N LYS A 20 4.12 5.50 1.53
CA LYS A 20 4.34 5.02 0.16
C LYS A 20 3.81 6.03 -0.86
N PHE A 21 2.98 5.59 -1.79
CA PHE A 21 2.43 6.43 -2.88
C PHE A 21 1.72 7.69 -2.41
N ILE A 22 1.08 7.67 -1.23
CA ILE A 22 0.36 8.84 -0.71
C ILE A 22 1.32 9.99 -0.45
N GLY A 23 2.38 9.75 0.35
CA GLY A 23 3.43 10.75 0.56
C GLY A 23 4.30 10.97 -0.68
N GLY A 24 4.75 9.90 -1.30
CA GLY A 24 5.42 9.90 -2.60
C GLY A 24 6.86 10.41 -2.62
N HIS A 25 7.49 10.65 -1.47
CA HIS A 25 8.83 11.24 -1.38
C HIS A 25 9.76 10.51 -0.40
N GLY A 26 9.27 9.50 0.34
CA GLY A 26 10.08 8.78 1.33
C GLY A 26 10.55 9.64 2.52
N THR A 27 9.89 10.77 2.78
CA THR A 27 10.31 11.76 3.80
C THR A 27 9.67 11.53 5.16
N SER A 28 8.61 10.74 5.25
CA SER A 28 7.84 10.56 6.47
C SER A 28 7.26 9.17 6.57
N ILE A 29 7.07 8.71 7.79
CA ILE A 29 6.41 7.43 8.10
C ILE A 29 5.02 7.71 8.68
N GLY A 30 4.01 7.01 8.18
CA GLY A 30 2.66 7.11 8.68
C GLY A 30 1.69 6.14 8.02
N GLY A 31 0.49 6.09 8.56
CA GLY A 31 -0.58 5.23 8.09
C GLY A 31 -1.94 5.91 8.19
N ALA A 32 -2.92 5.34 7.51
CA ALA A 32 -4.31 5.71 7.64
C ALA A 32 -5.18 4.46 7.66
N VAL A 33 -6.16 4.45 8.54
CA VAL A 33 -7.19 3.41 8.62
C VAL A 33 -8.51 4.02 8.16
N ILE A 34 -9.18 3.33 7.26
CA ILE A 34 -10.48 3.74 6.70
C ILE A 34 -11.47 2.64 7.01
N ASP A 35 -12.50 3.00 7.74
CA ASP A 35 -13.62 2.12 8.05
C ASP A 35 -14.73 2.32 7.01
N GLY A 36 -15.25 1.24 6.45
CA GLY A 36 -16.38 1.25 5.54
C GLY A 36 -17.72 1.49 6.24
N GLY A 37 -17.78 1.33 7.56
CA GLY A 37 -18.99 1.53 8.35
C GLY A 37 -20.12 0.55 8.02
N ARG A 38 -19.80 -0.65 7.53
CA ARG A 38 -20.80 -1.62 7.04
C ARG A 38 -20.77 -2.95 7.80
N PHE A 39 -19.67 -3.22 8.48
CA PHE A 39 -19.54 -4.48 9.23
C PHE A 39 -20.38 -4.43 10.50
N ASP A 40 -21.26 -5.40 10.66
CA ASP A 40 -22.08 -5.51 11.88
C ASP A 40 -21.31 -6.22 13.00
N TRP A 41 -20.70 -5.42 13.84
CA TRP A 41 -19.92 -5.87 15.01
C TRP A 41 -20.77 -6.57 16.08
N SER A 42 -22.10 -6.50 16.00
CA SER A 42 -23.02 -7.16 16.93
C SER A 42 -23.35 -8.61 16.59
N GLN A 43 -23.06 -9.08 15.38
CA GLN A 43 -23.35 -10.46 14.94
C GLN A 43 -22.64 -11.53 15.78
N GLN A 44 -21.47 -11.22 16.32
CA GLN A 44 -20.68 -12.14 17.16
C GLN A 44 -20.14 -11.39 18.38
N PRO A 45 -20.99 -11.03 19.35
CA PRO A 45 -20.62 -10.13 20.45
C PRO A 45 -19.50 -10.68 21.33
N GLU A 46 -19.41 -12.01 21.46
CA GLU A 46 -18.34 -12.67 22.22
C GLU A 46 -16.97 -12.54 21.55
N ARG A 47 -16.95 -12.40 20.23
CA ARG A 47 -15.73 -12.23 19.44
C ARG A 47 -15.23 -10.78 19.45
N TRP A 48 -16.15 -9.84 19.63
CA TRP A 48 -15.89 -8.41 19.59
C TRP A 48 -16.28 -7.70 20.87
N PRO A 49 -15.82 -8.17 22.06
CA PRO A 49 -16.24 -7.62 23.35
C PRO A 49 -15.90 -6.14 23.52
N GLN A 50 -14.84 -5.65 22.88
CA GLN A 50 -14.42 -4.24 22.91
C GLN A 50 -15.44 -3.28 22.30
N PHE A 51 -16.42 -3.77 21.54
CA PHE A 51 -17.48 -2.93 20.96
C PHE A 51 -18.84 -3.20 21.60
N THR A 52 -19.05 -4.41 22.14
CA THR A 52 -20.36 -4.94 22.53
C THR A 52 -20.57 -5.06 24.03
N ARG A 53 -19.52 -4.82 24.84
CA ARG A 53 -19.58 -4.82 26.30
C ARG A 53 -19.25 -3.44 26.87
N PRO A 54 -19.70 -3.17 28.12
CA PRO A 54 -19.32 -1.93 28.81
C PRO A 54 -17.81 -1.78 28.93
N ASP A 55 -17.29 -0.63 28.50
CA ASP A 55 -15.87 -0.30 28.61
C ASP A 55 -15.59 0.42 29.93
N PRO A 56 -14.83 -0.16 30.88
CA PRO A 56 -14.54 0.44 32.15
C PRO A 56 -13.67 1.71 32.04
N SER A 57 -12.87 1.87 31.00
CA SER A 57 -12.05 3.06 30.78
C SER A 57 -12.85 4.25 30.24
N TYR A 58 -14.07 3.98 29.76
CA TYR A 58 -15.00 4.99 29.22
C TYR A 58 -16.33 4.97 29.98
N HIS A 59 -16.27 4.88 31.31
CA HIS A 59 -17.44 4.97 32.21
C HIS A 59 -18.55 3.95 31.90
N GLY A 60 -18.20 2.78 31.39
CA GLY A 60 -19.17 1.72 31.09
C GLY A 60 -19.88 1.91 29.74
N VAL A 61 -19.42 2.77 28.87
CA VAL A 61 -19.99 2.94 27.51
C VAL A 61 -19.85 1.65 26.72
N VAL A 62 -20.93 1.23 26.07
CA VAL A 62 -20.94 0.20 25.03
C VAL A 62 -20.82 0.91 23.69
N PHE A 63 -19.67 0.81 23.03
CA PHE A 63 -19.38 1.60 21.81
C PHE A 63 -20.36 1.33 20.69
N ARG A 64 -20.79 0.06 20.50
CA ARG A 64 -21.77 -0.30 19.46
C ARG A 64 -23.11 0.41 19.68
N GLU A 65 -23.56 0.54 20.91
CA GLU A 65 -24.81 1.24 21.27
C GLU A 65 -24.66 2.77 21.13
N ALA A 66 -23.52 3.30 21.60
CA ALA A 66 -23.29 4.74 21.65
C ALA A 66 -23.07 5.39 20.28
N VAL A 67 -22.37 4.70 19.36
CA VAL A 67 -21.95 5.29 18.07
C VAL A 67 -22.26 4.40 16.86
N GLY A 68 -23.00 3.33 17.04
CA GLY A 68 -23.49 2.46 15.96
C GLY A 68 -22.35 1.87 15.12
N ASP A 69 -22.47 1.98 13.80
CA ASP A 69 -21.52 1.43 12.83
C ASP A 69 -20.11 2.07 12.90
N ALA A 70 -20.00 3.24 13.51
CA ALA A 70 -18.71 3.91 13.73
C ALA A 70 -17.92 3.36 14.93
N CYS A 71 -18.39 2.32 15.63
CA CYS A 71 -17.77 1.83 16.87
C CYS A 71 -16.29 1.43 16.66
N TYR A 72 -15.93 0.81 15.54
CA TYR A 72 -14.55 0.45 15.26
C TYR A 72 -13.65 1.69 15.15
N ILE A 73 -14.01 2.66 14.29
CA ILE A 73 -13.14 3.83 14.07
C ILE A 73 -13.11 4.76 15.28
N VAL A 74 -14.19 4.83 16.06
CA VAL A 74 -14.22 5.57 17.32
C VAL A 74 -13.32 4.91 18.34
N THR A 75 -13.34 3.58 18.49
CA THR A 75 -12.42 2.84 19.37
C THR A 75 -10.97 3.02 18.93
N CYS A 76 -10.68 3.02 17.63
CA CYS A 76 -9.34 3.35 17.14
C CYS A 76 -8.88 4.74 17.61
N ARG A 77 -9.77 5.72 17.63
CA ARG A 77 -9.44 7.10 18.06
C ARG A 77 -9.32 7.24 19.57
N THR A 78 -10.14 6.54 20.32
CA THR A 78 -10.16 6.63 21.78
C THR A 78 -9.03 5.83 22.42
N HIS A 79 -8.87 4.56 22.07
CA HIS A 79 -7.89 3.67 22.68
C HIS A 79 -6.53 3.72 21.98
N TRP A 80 -6.48 3.49 20.66
CA TRP A 80 -5.21 3.36 19.96
C TRP A 80 -4.52 4.70 19.72
N LEU A 81 -5.27 5.70 19.30
CA LEU A 81 -4.69 7.02 19.02
C LEU A 81 -4.50 7.83 20.30
N ARG A 82 -5.54 7.98 21.10
CA ARG A 82 -5.52 8.84 22.30
C ARG A 82 -4.74 8.19 23.44
N ASP A 83 -5.15 6.99 23.88
CA ASP A 83 -4.63 6.41 25.13
C ASP A 83 -3.25 5.77 24.91
N MET A 84 -3.03 5.09 23.79
CA MET A 84 -1.75 4.49 23.45
C MET A 84 -0.78 5.42 22.69
N GLY A 85 -1.25 6.57 22.24
CA GLY A 85 -0.42 7.58 21.62
C GLY A 85 0.01 7.29 20.17
N GLY A 86 -0.69 6.38 19.45
CA GLY A 86 -0.43 6.07 18.04
C GLY A 86 -0.81 7.19 17.06
N ALA A 87 -0.63 8.44 17.44
CA ALA A 87 -0.98 9.62 16.65
C ALA A 87 0.16 10.01 15.70
N MET A 88 -0.21 10.35 14.46
CA MET A 88 0.73 10.92 13.49
C MET A 88 1.16 12.32 13.93
N SER A 89 2.46 12.66 13.81
CA SER A 89 2.90 14.01 14.10
C SER A 89 2.29 15.03 13.11
N PRO A 90 2.01 16.27 13.53
CA PRO A 90 1.48 17.30 12.63
C PRO A 90 2.37 17.57 11.42
N MET A 91 3.69 17.52 11.59
CA MET A 91 4.64 17.70 10.48
C MET A 91 4.52 16.57 9.45
N ASN A 92 4.42 15.31 9.89
CA ASN A 92 4.21 14.18 8.98
C ASN A 92 2.87 14.30 8.26
N ALA A 93 1.81 14.70 8.97
CA ALA A 93 0.50 14.93 8.36
C ALA A 93 0.56 16.01 7.27
N PHE A 94 1.24 17.12 7.53
CA PHE A 94 1.47 18.18 6.56
C PHE A 94 2.19 17.68 5.29
N LEU A 95 3.27 16.92 5.45
CA LEU A 95 4.02 16.34 4.32
C LEU A 95 3.17 15.35 3.51
N PHE A 96 2.32 14.56 4.16
CA PHE A 96 1.40 13.67 3.45
C PHE A 96 0.29 14.41 2.72
N LEU A 97 -0.23 15.50 3.28
CA LEU A 97 -1.21 16.36 2.59
C LEU A 97 -0.61 16.94 1.31
N GLN A 98 0.63 17.45 1.36
CA GLN A 98 1.34 17.90 0.16
C GLN A 98 1.50 16.78 -0.87
N GLY A 99 1.83 15.56 -0.42
CA GLY A 99 1.91 14.40 -1.29
C GLY A 99 0.57 14.04 -1.96
N VAL A 100 -0.53 14.17 -1.23
CA VAL A 100 -1.89 13.91 -1.75
C VAL A 100 -2.26 14.87 -2.87
N GLU A 101 -1.87 16.13 -2.79
CA GLU A 101 -2.17 17.15 -3.82
C GLU A 101 -1.74 16.73 -5.22
N THR A 102 -0.60 16.04 -5.33
CA THR A 102 -0.06 15.57 -6.63
C THR A 102 -0.34 14.10 -6.93
N LEU A 103 -1.01 13.38 -6.05
CA LEU A 103 -1.22 11.94 -6.19
C LEU A 103 -1.95 11.58 -7.49
N HIS A 104 -2.95 12.38 -7.88
CA HIS A 104 -3.74 12.17 -9.10
C HIS A 104 -2.92 12.37 -10.40
N LEU A 105 -1.82 13.10 -10.34
CA LEU A 105 -0.88 13.28 -11.45
C LEU A 105 0.19 12.17 -11.43
N ARG A 106 0.69 11.83 -10.26
CA ARG A 106 1.76 10.84 -10.09
C ARG A 106 1.30 9.41 -10.44
N MET A 107 0.12 9.02 -10.00
CA MET A 107 -0.34 7.64 -10.20
C MET A 107 -0.47 7.23 -11.67
N PRO A 108 -1.11 8.01 -12.57
CA PRO A 108 -1.11 7.69 -14.00
C PRO A 108 0.29 7.61 -14.59
N ARG A 109 1.17 8.56 -14.24
CA ARG A 109 2.55 8.56 -14.72
C ARG A 109 3.34 7.34 -14.23
N HIS A 110 3.15 6.96 -12.98
CA HIS A 110 3.75 5.73 -12.43
C HIS A 110 3.31 4.48 -13.20
N CYS A 111 2.01 4.35 -13.49
CA CYS A 111 1.49 3.21 -14.25
C CYS A 111 2.03 3.18 -15.67
N GLU A 112 2.04 4.32 -16.37
CA GLU A 112 2.59 4.45 -17.71
C GLU A 112 4.08 4.07 -17.76
N ASN A 113 4.86 4.62 -16.84
CA ASN A 113 6.30 4.32 -16.77
C ASN A 113 6.55 2.84 -16.48
N ALA A 114 5.80 2.25 -15.54
CA ALA A 114 5.95 0.83 -15.22
C ALA A 114 5.57 -0.07 -16.40
N GLN A 115 4.52 0.26 -17.14
CA GLN A 115 4.11 -0.48 -18.34
C GLN A 115 5.24 -0.46 -19.39
N ARG A 116 5.75 0.72 -19.73
CA ARG A 116 6.81 0.89 -20.72
C ARG A 116 8.11 0.18 -20.31
N VAL A 117 8.47 0.24 -19.03
CA VAL A 117 9.64 -0.48 -18.50
C VAL A 117 9.42 -1.99 -18.53
N ALA A 118 8.24 -2.46 -18.19
CA ALA A 118 7.92 -3.89 -18.24
C ALA A 118 7.99 -4.44 -19.67
N GLU A 119 7.43 -3.73 -20.66
CA GLU A 119 7.50 -4.09 -22.08
C GLU A 119 8.95 -4.10 -22.61
N PHE A 120 9.74 -3.09 -22.23
CA PHE A 120 11.17 -3.05 -22.58
C PHE A 120 11.92 -4.26 -21.98
N LEU A 121 11.69 -4.56 -20.71
CA LEU A 121 12.35 -5.67 -20.04
C LEU A 121 11.92 -7.03 -20.61
N GLU A 122 10.65 -7.20 -20.96
CA GLU A 122 10.13 -8.43 -21.56
C GLU A 122 10.81 -8.74 -22.90
N ALA A 123 11.07 -7.70 -23.69
CA ALA A 123 11.77 -7.83 -24.98
C ALA A 123 13.30 -7.92 -24.85
N HIS A 124 13.87 -7.70 -23.68
CA HIS A 124 15.33 -7.60 -23.53
C HIS A 124 16.01 -8.98 -23.46
N PRO A 125 17.05 -9.28 -24.26
CA PRO A 125 17.67 -10.61 -24.37
C PRO A 125 18.34 -11.12 -23.08
N GLN A 126 18.69 -10.23 -22.16
CA GLN A 126 19.29 -10.58 -20.87
C GLN A 126 18.25 -10.78 -19.76
N VAL A 127 16.97 -10.55 -20.02
CA VAL A 127 15.88 -10.77 -19.08
C VAL A 127 15.24 -12.12 -19.34
N VAL A 128 14.99 -12.89 -18.29
CA VAL A 128 14.41 -14.25 -18.40
C VAL A 128 12.94 -14.30 -18.03
N TRP A 129 12.48 -13.37 -17.22
CA TRP A 129 11.06 -13.22 -16.86
C TRP A 129 10.79 -11.81 -16.36
N VAL A 130 9.56 -11.36 -16.56
CA VAL A 130 9.00 -10.13 -15.98
C VAL A 130 7.68 -10.46 -15.31
N ASN A 131 7.50 -10.00 -14.08
CA ASN A 131 6.28 -10.14 -13.32
C ASN A 131 5.60 -8.78 -13.20
N TYR A 132 4.68 -8.48 -14.10
CA TYR A 132 3.88 -7.26 -14.10
C TYR A 132 2.51 -7.53 -14.75
N PRO A 133 1.39 -7.34 -14.03
CA PRO A 133 0.07 -7.73 -14.53
C PRO A 133 -0.45 -6.89 -15.70
N GLY A 134 0.23 -5.79 -16.04
CA GLY A 134 -0.03 -5.00 -17.24
C GLY A 134 0.46 -5.64 -18.55
N LEU A 135 1.34 -6.65 -18.49
CA LEU A 135 1.80 -7.38 -19.68
C LEU A 135 0.76 -8.42 -20.10
N ALA A 136 0.53 -8.56 -21.40
CA ALA A 136 -0.39 -9.56 -21.96
C ALA A 136 0.05 -11.01 -21.68
N SER A 137 1.33 -11.25 -21.51
CA SER A 137 1.93 -12.53 -21.13
C SER A 137 1.69 -12.93 -19.66
N HIS A 138 1.33 -11.98 -18.81
CA HIS A 138 1.14 -12.24 -17.39
C HIS A 138 -0.15 -13.05 -17.13
N PRO A 139 -0.13 -14.15 -16.35
CA PRO A 139 -1.30 -15.01 -16.13
C PRO A 139 -2.50 -14.30 -15.50
N GLY A 140 -2.27 -13.23 -14.76
CA GLY A 140 -3.31 -12.39 -14.16
C GLY A 140 -3.75 -11.19 -15.00
N HIS A 141 -3.35 -11.09 -16.28
CA HIS A 141 -3.60 -9.91 -17.11
C HIS A 141 -5.10 -9.58 -17.27
N GLU A 142 -5.93 -10.55 -17.60
CA GLU A 142 -7.36 -10.34 -17.75
C GLU A 142 -8.05 -9.96 -16.43
N LEU A 143 -7.59 -10.54 -15.32
CA LEU A 143 -8.06 -10.16 -14.01
C LEU A 143 -7.63 -8.72 -13.64
N ALA A 144 -6.41 -8.34 -14.00
CA ALA A 144 -5.90 -7.00 -13.80
C ALA A 144 -6.69 -5.95 -14.60
N LYS A 145 -7.05 -6.22 -15.85
CA LYS A 145 -7.94 -5.34 -16.63
C LYS A 145 -9.27 -5.10 -15.93
N ARG A 146 -9.83 -6.14 -15.31
CA ARG A 146 -11.10 -6.06 -14.62
C ARG A 146 -11.01 -5.19 -13.35
N TYR A 147 -9.98 -5.38 -12.54
CA TYR A 147 -9.86 -4.71 -11.24
C TYR A 147 -9.07 -3.40 -11.27
N PHE A 148 -8.17 -3.25 -12.24
CA PHE A 148 -7.29 -2.09 -12.39
C PHE A 148 -7.41 -1.43 -13.77
N PRO A 149 -8.62 -1.02 -14.21
CA PRO A 149 -8.82 -0.47 -15.54
C PRO A 149 -8.08 0.85 -15.78
N LYS A 150 -7.59 1.49 -14.71
CA LYS A 150 -6.84 2.74 -14.76
C LYS A 150 -5.31 2.54 -14.70
N GLY A 151 -4.84 1.28 -14.73
CA GLY A 151 -3.41 0.94 -14.69
C GLY A 151 -3.05 -0.01 -13.56
N CYS A 152 -2.06 -0.87 -13.81
CA CYS A 152 -1.68 -1.99 -12.96
C CYS A 152 -0.67 -1.63 -11.84
N GLY A 153 -0.53 -0.34 -11.52
CA GLY A 153 0.42 0.12 -10.50
C GLY A 153 1.82 0.33 -11.04
N ALA A 154 2.78 0.50 -10.14
CA ALA A 154 4.15 0.90 -10.46
C ALA A 154 5.22 -0.01 -9.83
N ILE A 155 4.86 -1.24 -9.54
CA ILE A 155 5.78 -2.23 -8.96
C ILE A 155 5.85 -3.41 -9.94
N LEU A 156 7.05 -3.73 -10.38
CA LEU A 156 7.32 -4.88 -11.22
C LEU A 156 8.54 -5.65 -10.71
N GLY A 157 8.60 -6.93 -10.98
CA GLY A 157 9.74 -7.78 -10.72
C GLY A 157 10.28 -8.35 -12.02
N PHE A 158 11.57 -8.60 -12.09
CA PHE A 158 12.18 -9.25 -13.25
C PHE A 158 13.43 -10.05 -12.87
N GLY A 159 13.76 -11.04 -13.66
CA GLY A 159 14.95 -11.86 -13.51
C GLY A 159 15.92 -11.67 -14.67
N VAL A 160 17.21 -11.52 -14.35
CA VAL A 160 18.27 -11.40 -15.35
C VAL A 160 18.98 -12.73 -15.59
N ARG A 161 19.45 -12.96 -16.81
CA ARG A 161 20.26 -14.11 -17.18
C ARG A 161 21.58 -14.10 -16.38
N GLY A 162 22.00 -15.25 -15.90
CA GLY A 162 23.20 -15.37 -15.07
C GLY A 162 22.94 -15.31 -13.55
N GLY A 163 21.67 -15.39 -13.15
CA GLY A 163 21.25 -15.61 -11.76
C GLY A 163 21.68 -14.52 -10.78
N ARG A 164 21.85 -14.92 -9.51
CA ARG A 164 22.14 -14.00 -8.39
C ARG A 164 23.35 -13.10 -8.62
N ALA A 165 24.43 -13.65 -9.18
CA ALA A 165 25.65 -12.87 -9.44
C ALA A 165 25.44 -11.76 -10.48
N ALA A 166 24.68 -12.03 -11.54
CA ALA A 166 24.33 -11.05 -12.55
C ALA A 166 23.36 -9.99 -12.01
N ALA A 167 22.35 -10.40 -11.22
CA ALA A 167 21.44 -9.49 -10.57
C ALA A 167 22.15 -8.54 -9.59
N ARG A 168 23.13 -9.05 -8.86
CA ARG A 168 23.96 -8.23 -7.97
C ARG A 168 24.78 -7.19 -8.77
N ARG A 169 25.45 -7.61 -9.83
CA ARG A 169 26.20 -6.65 -10.70
C ARG A 169 25.27 -5.60 -11.29
N PHE A 170 24.07 -5.99 -11.72
CA PHE A 170 23.07 -5.05 -12.23
C PHE A 170 22.72 -4.00 -11.18
N ILE A 171 22.33 -4.42 -9.96
CA ILE A 171 21.90 -3.50 -8.90
C ILE A 171 23.02 -2.55 -8.46
N GLU A 172 24.26 -3.02 -8.45
CA GLU A 172 25.43 -2.23 -8.08
C GLU A 172 25.87 -1.23 -9.18
N SER A 173 25.39 -1.41 -10.42
CA SER A 173 25.75 -0.59 -11.58
C SER A 173 24.70 0.46 -11.96
N VAL A 174 23.51 0.43 -11.37
CA VAL A 174 22.45 1.41 -11.68
C VAL A 174 22.86 2.81 -11.27
N ARG A 175 22.54 3.80 -12.13
CA ARG A 175 22.91 5.20 -11.91
C ARG A 175 21.66 6.09 -11.72
N LEU A 176 20.62 5.86 -12.51
CA LEU A 176 19.38 6.65 -12.45
C LEU A 176 18.49 6.20 -11.30
N ALA A 177 18.35 4.88 -11.12
CA ALA A 177 17.53 4.32 -10.05
C ALA A 177 18.27 4.32 -8.72
N SER A 178 17.58 4.66 -7.65
CA SER A 178 18.12 4.60 -6.28
C SER A 178 18.02 3.16 -5.75
N HIS A 179 19.16 2.63 -5.31
CA HIS A 179 19.23 1.31 -4.68
C HIS A 179 18.80 1.41 -3.21
N LEU A 180 17.55 1.19 -2.92
CA LEU A 180 17.00 1.20 -1.57
C LEU A 180 15.66 0.45 -1.48
N ALA A 181 15.30 0.05 -0.26
CA ALA A 181 14.06 -0.65 0.04
C ALA A 181 12.94 0.34 0.39
N ASN A 182 12.22 0.81 -0.61
CA ASN A 182 10.95 1.54 -0.46
C ASN A 182 10.10 1.34 -1.73
N ILE A 183 8.87 1.83 -1.73
CA ILE A 183 7.97 1.83 -2.89
C ILE A 183 7.17 3.13 -2.94
N GLY A 184 6.74 3.53 -4.14
CA GLY A 184 5.84 4.65 -4.33
C GLY A 184 6.49 6.03 -4.22
N ASP A 185 7.81 6.12 -4.28
CA ASP A 185 8.56 7.37 -4.37
C ASP A 185 8.43 7.98 -5.78
N ALA A 186 8.55 9.31 -5.90
CA ALA A 186 8.67 10.01 -7.17
C ALA A 186 9.95 9.62 -7.93
N LYS A 187 10.99 9.14 -7.22
CA LYS A 187 12.20 8.57 -7.78
C LYS A 187 11.99 7.11 -8.17
N THR A 188 12.71 6.66 -9.21
CA THR A 188 12.77 5.24 -9.54
C THR A 188 13.62 4.51 -8.49
N LEU A 189 13.05 3.48 -7.91
CA LEU A 189 13.71 2.65 -6.90
C LEU A 189 13.92 1.25 -7.43
N VAL A 190 15.02 0.63 -7.03
CA VAL A 190 15.34 -0.75 -7.39
C VAL A 190 16.00 -1.45 -6.21
N ILE A 191 15.71 -2.73 -6.04
CA ILE A 191 16.25 -3.58 -4.98
C ILE A 191 16.46 -5.00 -5.49
N HIS A 192 17.43 -5.70 -4.93
CA HIS A 192 17.61 -7.13 -5.10
C HIS A 192 17.17 -7.85 -3.81
N PRO A 193 15.92 -8.33 -3.71
CA PRO A 193 15.37 -8.85 -2.46
C PRO A 193 16.18 -10.00 -1.85
N ALA A 194 16.71 -10.90 -2.69
CA ALA A 194 17.51 -12.05 -2.26
C ALA A 194 18.86 -11.68 -1.61
N SER A 195 19.32 -10.43 -1.71
CA SER A 195 20.53 -9.93 -1.05
C SER A 195 20.25 -8.93 0.06
N THR A 196 18.98 -8.56 0.29
CA THR A 196 18.59 -7.50 1.22
C THR A 196 17.42 -7.93 2.12
N THR A 197 16.20 -7.62 1.72
CA THR A 197 15.00 -7.79 2.56
C THR A 197 14.55 -9.25 2.73
N HIS A 198 14.97 -10.16 1.87
CA HIS A 198 14.63 -11.59 1.88
C HIS A 198 15.88 -12.48 1.79
N SER A 199 17.01 -12.00 2.30
CA SER A 199 18.23 -12.80 2.45
C SER A 199 18.02 -13.83 3.55
N GLN A 200 17.93 -15.12 3.17
CA GLN A 200 18.06 -16.27 4.05
C GLN A 200 19.35 -17.00 3.74
#